data_d96eb9e6e564289652c7b1065498a4ba
#
_entry.id   d96eb9e6e564289652c7b1065498a4ba
#
_cell.length_a   1.000
_cell.length_b   1.000
_cell.length_c   1.000
_cell.angle_alpha   90.00
_cell.angle_beta   90.00
_cell.angle_gamma   90.00
#
_symmetry.space_group_name_H-M   'P 1'
#
loop_
_entity.id
_entity.type
_entity.pdbx_description
1 polymer ?
#
loop_
_entity_poly.entity_id
_entity_poly.type
_entity_poly.pdbx_seq_one_letter_code
_entity_poly.pdbx_strand_id
1 'polypeptide(L)'
;MILSDKRILEEIDKGTIIIEPFKRECLGTNSYDVHLGKYLATYKSRVLDAKAHNEIEHFEIPKDGFVLHPGTLYLGVTLEYTETHSHVPFLEGKSSTGRLGIDIHATAGKGDVGFCNTWTLEISVAQPVKIYAGMPIGQLIYFVVEGNIETMYNSKGNAKYNNKTTRPVESMMWKNKF
;
A
#
# COMPACT_ATOMS: atom_id res chain seq x y z
N MET A 1 -11.58 11.39 -13.15
CA MET A 1 -12.22 10.21 -13.78
C MET A 1 -11.43 8.98 -13.34
N ILE A 2 -12.14 7.88 -13.04
CA ILE A 2 -11.55 6.58 -12.67
C ILE A 2 -11.34 5.77 -13.96
N LEU A 3 -10.25 5.00 -14.04
CA LEU A 3 -10.00 4.10 -15.17
C LEU A 3 -10.89 2.86 -15.09
N SER A 4 -11.42 2.42 -16.23
CA SER A 4 -12.06 1.11 -16.38
C SER A 4 -10.99 0.01 -16.49
N ASP A 5 -11.41 -1.25 -16.36
CA ASP A 5 -10.57 -2.43 -16.58
C ASP A 5 -9.83 -2.40 -17.92
N LYS A 6 -10.56 -2.10 -19.00
CA LYS A 6 -9.98 -1.97 -20.34
C LYS A 6 -8.92 -0.88 -20.38
N ARG A 7 -9.18 0.28 -19.75
CA ARG A 7 -8.22 1.38 -19.72
C ARG A 7 -6.99 1.05 -18.87
N ILE A 8 -7.16 0.34 -17.76
CA ILE A 8 -6.02 -0.14 -16.95
C ILE A 8 -5.12 -1.06 -17.78
N LEU A 9 -5.69 -2.00 -18.55
CA LEU A 9 -4.91 -2.86 -19.45
C LEU A 9 -4.17 -2.07 -20.52
N GLU A 10 -4.82 -1.10 -21.16
CA GLU A 10 -4.18 -0.22 -22.15
C GLU A 10 -2.99 0.56 -21.55
N GLU A 11 -3.10 0.99 -20.30
CA GLU A 11 -2.01 1.72 -19.62
C GLU A 11 -0.89 0.76 -19.16
N ILE A 12 -1.21 -0.49 -18.83
CA ILE A 12 -0.20 -1.53 -18.58
C ILE A 12 0.57 -1.85 -19.87
N ASP A 13 -0.13 -2.02 -20.98
CA ASP A 13 0.48 -2.30 -22.29
C ASP A 13 1.41 -1.15 -22.76
N LYS A 14 1.10 0.10 -22.38
CA LYS A 14 1.95 1.27 -22.62
C LYS A 14 3.10 1.42 -21.64
N GLY A 15 3.12 0.64 -20.56
CA GLY A 15 4.10 0.78 -19.48
C GLY A 15 3.92 2.03 -18.60
N THR A 16 2.76 2.69 -18.65
CA THR A 16 2.44 3.84 -17.79
C THR A 16 1.88 3.41 -16.42
N ILE A 17 1.39 2.18 -16.34
CA ILE A 17 1.06 1.47 -15.11
C ILE A 17 1.81 0.13 -15.15
N ILE A 18 2.51 -0.21 -14.07
CA ILE A 18 3.18 -1.50 -13.89
C ILE A 18 2.63 -2.14 -12.62
N ILE A 19 2.31 -3.43 -12.68
CA ILE A 19 1.89 -4.26 -11.56
C ILE A 19 2.61 -5.60 -11.67
N GLU A 20 3.42 -5.95 -10.68
CA GLU A 20 4.23 -7.16 -10.67
C GLU A 20 4.09 -7.93 -9.36
N PRO A 21 3.63 -9.20 -9.39
CA PRO A 21 3.15 -9.95 -10.54
C PRO A 21 1.73 -9.52 -10.96
N PHE A 22 1.49 -9.37 -12.27
CA PHE A 22 0.14 -9.13 -12.78
C PHE A 22 -0.63 -10.44 -12.93
N LYS A 23 -1.89 -10.44 -12.46
CA LYS A 23 -2.82 -11.56 -12.63
C LYS A 23 -4.14 -11.05 -13.17
N ARG A 24 -4.60 -11.60 -14.30
CA ARG A 24 -5.82 -11.14 -14.98
C ARG A 24 -7.07 -11.27 -14.10
N GLU A 25 -7.15 -12.29 -13.26
CA GLU A 25 -8.24 -12.53 -12.33
C GLU A 25 -8.37 -11.50 -11.21
N CYS A 26 -7.30 -10.73 -10.96
CA CYS A 26 -7.29 -9.65 -9.97
C CYS A 26 -7.84 -8.32 -10.53
N LEU A 27 -8.06 -8.24 -11.85
CA LEU A 27 -8.61 -7.04 -12.48
C LEU A 27 -10.14 -7.03 -12.34
N GLY A 28 -10.64 -6.08 -11.56
CA GLY A 28 -12.06 -5.76 -11.42
C GLY A 28 -12.54 -4.79 -12.49
N THR A 29 -13.77 -4.31 -12.41
CA THR A 29 -14.36 -3.40 -13.41
C THR A 29 -13.61 -2.06 -13.53
N ASN A 30 -13.05 -1.57 -12.42
CA ASN A 30 -12.37 -0.26 -12.32
C ASN A 30 -11.31 -0.23 -11.22
N SER A 31 -10.78 -1.38 -10.87
CA SER A 31 -9.75 -1.56 -9.85
C SER A 31 -8.90 -2.79 -10.12
N TYR A 32 -7.78 -2.90 -9.44
CA TYR A 32 -6.93 -4.09 -9.42
C TYR A 32 -6.73 -4.55 -7.97
N ASP A 33 -7.05 -5.81 -7.67
CA ASP A 33 -6.88 -6.40 -6.35
C ASP A 33 -5.41 -6.61 -6.02
N VAL A 34 -5.00 -6.18 -4.83
CA VAL A 34 -3.65 -6.43 -4.30
C VAL A 34 -3.71 -7.36 -3.10
N HIS A 35 -2.61 -8.08 -2.86
CA HIS A 35 -2.50 -9.12 -1.85
C HIS A 35 -1.55 -8.72 -0.74
N LEU A 36 -1.80 -9.24 0.46
CA LEU A 36 -0.92 -9.07 1.61
C LEU A 36 0.39 -9.84 1.38
N GLY A 37 1.51 -9.14 1.44
CA GLY A 37 2.83 -9.75 1.45
C GLY A 37 3.06 -10.59 2.71
N LYS A 38 4.19 -11.25 2.78
CA LYS A 38 4.49 -12.18 3.88
C LYS A 38 5.03 -11.53 5.15
N TYR A 39 5.40 -10.25 5.10
CA TYR A 39 5.98 -9.55 6.22
C TYR A 39 5.02 -8.57 6.86
N LEU A 40 5.01 -8.58 8.19
CA LEU A 40 4.44 -7.54 9.03
C LEU A 40 5.55 -6.88 9.86
N ALA A 41 5.24 -5.72 10.43
CA ALA A 41 6.05 -5.10 11.46
C ALA A 41 5.18 -4.41 12.50
N THR A 42 5.73 -4.24 13.69
CA THR A 42 5.15 -3.42 14.76
C THR A 42 6.20 -2.45 15.27
N TYR A 43 5.76 -1.31 15.82
CA TYR A 43 6.66 -0.41 16.50
C TYR A 43 7.14 -1.00 17.82
N LYS A 44 8.43 -0.85 18.12
CA LYS A 44 9.02 -1.33 19.38
C LYS A 44 8.58 -0.50 20.59
N SER A 45 8.32 0.81 20.38
CA SER A 45 7.89 1.71 21.43
C SER A 45 6.36 1.82 21.50
N ARG A 46 5.81 1.91 22.70
CA ARG A 46 4.38 2.18 22.94
C ARG A 46 4.02 3.64 22.67
N VAL A 47 4.96 4.55 22.84
CA VAL A 47 4.80 5.99 22.58
C VAL A 47 5.69 6.34 21.40
N LEU A 48 5.08 6.82 20.32
CA LEU A 48 5.80 7.24 19.13
C LEU A 48 6.04 8.75 19.19
N ASP A 49 7.26 9.17 18.82
CA ASP A 49 7.62 10.58 18.71
C ASP A 49 7.71 10.96 17.21
N ALA A 50 6.88 11.91 16.79
CA ALA A 50 6.85 12.38 15.41
C ALA A 50 8.16 13.05 14.96
N LYS A 51 9.00 13.52 15.90
CA LYS A 51 10.31 14.13 15.64
C LYS A 51 11.47 13.15 15.69
N ALA A 52 11.24 11.93 16.16
CA ALA A 52 12.26 10.90 16.30
C ALA A 52 12.04 9.74 15.31
N HIS A 53 13.12 9.04 15.00
CA HIS A 53 13.04 7.75 14.30
C HIS A 53 12.43 6.71 15.25
N ASN A 54 11.30 6.16 14.86
CA ASN A 54 10.61 5.13 15.65
C ASN A 54 10.92 3.76 15.04
N GLU A 55 11.71 2.97 15.72
CA GLU A 55 12.12 1.64 15.28
C GLU A 55 10.94 0.68 15.19
N ILE A 56 10.95 -0.16 14.15
CA ILE A 56 10.01 -1.27 13.96
C ILE A 56 10.71 -2.61 14.08
N GLU A 57 9.95 -3.63 14.41
CA GLU A 57 10.36 -5.03 14.38
C GLU A 57 9.55 -5.79 13.34
N HIS A 58 10.28 -6.40 12.39
CA HIS A 58 9.66 -7.19 11.33
C HIS A 58 9.52 -8.65 11.75
N PHE A 59 8.42 -9.27 11.31
CA PHE A 59 8.22 -10.71 11.44
C PHE A 59 7.48 -11.26 10.22
N GLU A 60 7.59 -12.56 9.99
CA GLU A 60 6.93 -13.23 8.88
C GLU A 60 5.59 -13.81 9.35
N ILE A 61 4.54 -13.68 8.53
CA ILE A 61 3.24 -14.30 8.78
C ILE A 61 3.41 -15.82 8.70
N PRO A 62 3.12 -16.58 9.76
CA PRO A 62 3.21 -18.05 9.73
C PRO A 62 2.29 -18.66 8.67
N LYS A 63 2.62 -19.88 8.20
CA LYS A 63 1.81 -20.58 7.19
C LYS A 63 0.39 -20.85 7.65
N ASP A 64 0.18 -21.07 8.93
CA ASP A 64 -1.11 -21.28 9.58
C ASP A 64 -1.84 -19.97 9.93
N GLY A 65 -1.27 -18.82 9.53
CA GLY A 65 -1.82 -17.48 9.71
C GLY A 65 -1.37 -16.81 11.00
N PHE A 66 -1.69 -15.52 11.11
CA PHE A 66 -1.38 -14.66 12.25
C PHE A 66 -2.64 -13.94 12.73
N VAL A 67 -2.87 -13.86 14.05
CA VAL A 67 -4.02 -13.16 14.62
C VAL A 67 -3.63 -11.72 14.92
N LEU A 68 -4.30 -10.78 14.23
CA LEU A 68 -4.25 -9.36 14.55
C LEU A 68 -5.17 -9.07 15.73
N HIS A 69 -4.76 -8.14 16.59
CA HIS A 69 -5.52 -7.72 17.77
C HIS A 69 -5.84 -6.23 17.72
N PRO A 70 -7.04 -5.81 18.20
CA PRO A 70 -7.39 -4.40 18.34
C PRO A 70 -6.39 -3.64 19.22
N GLY A 71 -6.23 -2.34 18.95
CA GLY A 71 -5.33 -1.46 19.71
C GLY A 71 -3.85 -1.57 19.34
N THR A 72 -3.51 -2.40 18.34
CA THR A 72 -2.16 -2.50 17.78
C THR A 72 -2.17 -2.06 16.32
N LEU A 73 -1.26 -1.17 15.96
CA LEU A 73 -0.98 -0.84 14.57
C LEU A 73 0.04 -1.83 14.01
N TYR A 74 -0.35 -2.55 12.98
CA TYR A 74 0.52 -3.44 12.24
C TYR A 74 0.89 -2.79 10.90
N LEU A 75 2.16 -2.73 10.58
CA LEU A 75 2.60 -2.34 9.25
C LEU A 75 2.69 -3.60 8.39
N GLY A 76 1.88 -3.65 7.34
CA GLY A 76 1.94 -4.69 6.32
C GLY A 76 2.57 -4.17 5.04
N VAL A 77 2.69 -5.02 4.04
CA VAL A 77 3.19 -4.65 2.71
C VAL A 77 2.38 -5.38 1.64
N THR A 78 2.16 -4.77 0.49
CA THR A 78 1.56 -5.48 -0.66
C THR A 78 2.55 -6.49 -1.23
N LEU A 79 2.02 -7.60 -1.74
CA LEU A 79 2.80 -8.57 -2.50
C LEU A 79 3.24 -7.95 -3.83
N GLU A 80 2.34 -7.19 -4.46
CA GLU A 80 2.56 -6.57 -5.75
C GLU A 80 3.46 -5.33 -5.61
N TYR A 81 4.49 -5.29 -6.44
CA TYR A 81 5.20 -4.07 -6.78
C TYR A 81 4.40 -3.31 -7.84
N THR A 82 4.30 -2.00 -7.71
CA THR A 82 3.54 -1.17 -8.64
C THR A 82 4.29 0.08 -9.03
N GLU A 83 4.06 0.56 -10.27
CA GLU A 83 4.50 1.87 -10.74
C GLU A 83 3.33 2.60 -11.39
N THR A 84 3.32 3.90 -11.27
CA THR A 84 2.40 4.78 -12.00
C THR A 84 3.15 6.01 -12.51
N HIS A 85 3.02 6.28 -13.82
CA HIS A 85 3.76 7.35 -14.49
C HIS A 85 2.85 8.47 -15.04
N SER A 86 1.54 8.26 -15.00
CA SER A 86 0.55 9.21 -15.55
C SER A 86 -0.76 9.31 -14.79
N HIS A 87 -1.00 8.40 -13.84
CA HIS A 87 -2.26 8.31 -13.09
C HIS A 87 -2.01 8.36 -11.59
N VAL A 88 -2.94 8.95 -10.85
CA VAL A 88 -2.93 8.91 -9.37
C VAL A 88 -3.49 7.58 -8.92
N PRO A 89 -2.70 6.76 -8.21
CA PRO A 89 -3.21 5.53 -7.61
C PRO A 89 -3.84 5.81 -6.26
N PHE A 90 -4.96 5.16 -5.98
CA PHE A 90 -5.54 5.07 -4.65
C PHE A 90 -5.57 3.60 -4.23
N LEU A 91 -4.98 3.32 -3.09
CA LEU A 91 -5.10 2.03 -2.45
C LEU A 91 -6.26 2.08 -1.45
N GLU A 92 -7.26 1.24 -1.67
CA GLU A 92 -8.45 1.15 -0.84
C GLU A 92 -8.64 -0.28 -0.31
N GLY A 93 -9.31 -0.42 0.84
CA GLY A 93 -9.70 -1.73 1.36
C GLY A 93 -10.74 -2.40 0.46
N LYS A 94 -10.79 -3.72 0.53
CA LYS A 94 -11.88 -4.48 -0.11
C LYS A 94 -13.08 -4.58 0.83
N SER A 95 -14.28 -4.60 0.26
CA SER A 95 -15.50 -4.73 1.06
C SER A 95 -15.55 -6.02 1.91
N SER A 96 -14.90 -7.11 1.47
CA SER A 96 -14.79 -8.35 2.24
C SER A 96 -13.83 -8.23 3.42
N THR A 97 -12.71 -7.50 3.30
CA THR A 97 -11.79 -7.23 4.41
C THR A 97 -12.39 -6.23 5.39
N GLY A 98 -13.04 -5.18 4.89
CA GLY A 98 -13.77 -4.21 5.72
C GLY A 98 -14.87 -4.86 6.57
N ARG A 99 -15.59 -5.87 6.04
CA ARG A 99 -16.60 -6.62 6.82
C ARG A 99 -16.01 -7.53 7.92
N LEU A 100 -14.72 -7.84 7.85
CA LEU A 100 -13.99 -8.49 8.94
C LEU A 100 -13.47 -7.47 9.97
N GLY A 101 -13.70 -6.18 9.76
CA GLY A 101 -13.21 -5.09 10.60
C GLY A 101 -11.72 -4.81 10.40
N ILE A 102 -11.19 -5.06 9.19
CA ILE A 102 -9.81 -4.79 8.84
C ILE A 102 -9.75 -3.45 8.09
N ASP A 103 -9.04 -2.49 8.65
CA ASP A 103 -8.61 -1.26 7.98
C ASP A 103 -7.16 -1.43 7.50
N ILE A 104 -6.84 -0.95 6.29
CA ILE A 104 -5.49 -1.08 5.71
C ILE A 104 -4.73 0.25 5.64
N HIS A 105 -5.40 1.34 5.89
CA HIS A 105 -4.83 2.67 6.09
C HIS A 105 -5.84 3.55 6.86
N ALA A 106 -5.34 4.51 7.62
CA ALA A 106 -6.22 5.45 8.33
C ALA A 106 -6.67 6.61 7.41
N THR A 107 -5.74 7.26 6.72
CA THR A 107 -6.02 8.49 5.95
C THR A 107 -5.20 8.62 4.67
N ALA A 108 -4.25 7.74 4.39
CA ALA A 108 -3.23 7.93 3.37
C ALA A 108 -3.30 6.92 2.22
N GLY A 109 -4.52 6.60 1.74
CA GLY A 109 -4.72 5.69 0.59
C GLY A 109 -4.25 6.24 -0.75
N LYS A 110 -4.07 7.58 -0.89
CA LYS A 110 -3.62 8.22 -2.12
C LYS A 110 -2.09 8.11 -2.28
N GLY A 111 -1.65 7.53 -3.40
CA GLY A 111 -0.27 7.64 -3.87
C GLY A 111 -0.05 8.84 -4.78
N ASP A 112 1.20 9.18 -5.04
CA ASP A 112 1.58 10.21 -6.00
C ASP A 112 1.96 9.58 -7.35
N VAL A 113 1.79 10.34 -8.45
CA VAL A 113 2.32 9.94 -9.75
C VAL A 113 3.85 9.89 -9.69
N GLY A 114 4.42 8.79 -10.17
CA GLY A 114 5.84 8.49 -10.02
C GLY A 114 6.16 7.67 -8.77
N PHE A 115 5.16 7.20 -8.01
CA PHE A 115 5.39 6.20 -6.96
C PHE A 115 5.68 4.83 -7.60
N CYS A 116 6.81 4.24 -7.25
CA CYS A 116 7.35 3.01 -7.84
C CYS A 116 7.85 2.09 -6.73
N ASN A 117 6.93 1.38 -6.05
CA ASN A 117 7.27 0.49 -4.93
C ASN A 117 6.13 -0.49 -4.60
N THR A 118 6.36 -1.36 -3.62
CA THR A 118 5.28 -2.00 -2.85
C THR A 118 4.67 -0.98 -1.89
N TRP A 119 3.41 -1.20 -1.49
CA TRP A 119 2.70 -0.31 -0.57
C TRP A 119 2.86 -0.80 0.86
N THR A 120 3.28 0.10 1.75
CA THR A 120 3.15 -0.17 3.18
C THR A 120 1.72 0.08 3.60
N LEU A 121 1.12 -0.90 4.27
CA LEU A 121 -0.24 -0.89 4.78
C LEU A 121 -0.21 -0.58 6.28
N GLU A 122 -1.09 0.31 6.74
CA GLU A 122 -1.26 0.68 8.14
C GLU A 122 -2.46 -0.08 8.70
N ILE A 123 -2.25 -1.36 9.05
CA ILE A 123 -3.34 -2.29 9.35
C ILE A 123 -3.78 -2.13 10.80
N SER A 124 -5.07 -1.89 10.99
CA SER A 124 -5.75 -1.97 12.27
C SER A 124 -7.01 -2.84 12.17
N VAL A 125 -7.49 -3.35 13.29
CA VAL A 125 -8.65 -4.24 13.32
C VAL A 125 -9.61 -3.88 14.43
N ALA A 126 -10.92 -3.99 14.14
CA ALA A 126 -11.98 -3.74 15.12
C ALA A 126 -12.15 -4.89 16.14
N GLN A 127 -11.74 -6.09 15.77
CA GLN A 127 -11.83 -7.33 16.58
C GLN A 127 -10.67 -8.26 16.22
N PRO A 128 -10.31 -9.27 17.03
CA PRO A 128 -9.29 -10.24 16.65
C PRO A 128 -9.62 -10.91 15.33
N VAL A 129 -8.70 -10.84 14.36
CA VAL A 129 -8.89 -11.41 13.01
C VAL A 129 -7.65 -12.20 12.63
N LYS A 130 -7.82 -13.42 12.16
CA LYS A 130 -6.73 -14.23 11.62
C LYS A 130 -6.54 -13.93 10.14
N ILE A 131 -5.32 -13.56 9.80
CA ILE A 131 -4.90 -13.21 8.43
C ILE A 131 -3.85 -14.16 7.90
N TYR A 132 -3.65 -14.17 6.59
CA TYR A 132 -2.71 -15.05 5.90
C TYR A 132 -1.91 -14.25 4.86
N ALA A 133 -0.65 -14.61 4.66
CA ALA A 133 0.12 -14.10 3.54
C ALA A 133 -0.53 -14.52 2.20
N GLY A 134 -0.53 -13.61 1.23
CA GLY A 134 -1.14 -13.83 -0.09
C GLY A 134 -2.66 -13.67 -0.14
N MET A 135 -3.34 -13.36 0.98
CA MET A 135 -4.78 -13.06 0.93
C MET A 135 -5.04 -11.73 0.21
N PRO A 136 -6.15 -11.58 -0.54
CA PRO A 136 -6.56 -10.27 -1.04
C PRO A 136 -6.78 -9.31 0.13
N ILE A 137 -6.12 -8.14 0.10
CA ILE A 137 -6.16 -7.20 1.21
C ILE A 137 -6.74 -5.84 0.84
N GLY A 138 -6.50 -5.40 -0.38
CA GLY A 138 -6.92 -4.11 -0.88
C GLY A 138 -7.13 -4.12 -2.38
N GLN A 139 -7.38 -2.94 -2.93
CA GLN A 139 -7.53 -2.72 -4.36
C GLN A 139 -6.95 -1.36 -4.77
N LEU A 140 -6.31 -1.31 -5.91
CA LEU A 140 -5.80 -0.08 -6.52
C LEU A 140 -6.83 0.46 -7.50
N ILE A 141 -7.13 1.74 -7.37
CA ILE A 141 -7.99 2.52 -8.25
C ILE A 141 -7.12 3.62 -8.86
N TYR A 142 -7.22 3.84 -10.16
CA TYR A 142 -6.41 4.84 -10.85
C TYR A 142 -7.28 6.01 -11.33
N PHE A 143 -6.81 7.23 -11.05
CA PHE A 143 -7.46 8.47 -11.46
C PHE A 143 -6.64 9.20 -12.50
N VAL A 144 -7.34 9.80 -13.47
CA VAL A 144 -6.72 10.70 -14.44
C VAL A 144 -6.30 11.99 -13.72
N VAL A 145 -5.12 12.48 -14.04
CA VAL A 145 -4.63 13.80 -13.60
C VAL A 145 -4.98 14.82 -14.68
N GLU A 146 -5.57 15.92 -14.26
CA GLU A 146 -5.77 17.07 -15.15
C GLU A 146 -4.50 17.94 -15.17
N GLY A 147 -4.05 18.28 -16.38
CA GLY A 147 -2.84 19.08 -16.61
C GLY A 147 -1.53 18.29 -16.57
N ASN A 148 -0.42 19.01 -16.66
CA ASN A 148 0.92 18.45 -16.67
C ASN A 148 1.50 18.39 -15.25
N ILE A 149 2.19 17.31 -14.94
CA ILE A 149 2.93 17.14 -13.67
C ILE A 149 4.33 17.74 -13.87
N GLU A 150 4.68 18.74 -13.09
CA GLU A 150 5.98 19.39 -13.14
C GLU A 150 7.09 18.45 -12.63
N THR A 151 6.86 17.77 -11.51
CA THR A 151 7.86 16.87 -10.89
C THR A 151 7.18 15.62 -10.34
N MET A 152 7.53 14.46 -10.86
CA MET A 152 7.03 13.17 -10.39
C MET A 152 7.63 12.81 -9.03
N TYR A 153 6.94 11.97 -8.26
CA TYR A 153 7.36 11.56 -6.91
C TYR A 153 8.79 10.99 -6.88
N ASN A 154 9.11 10.08 -7.79
CA ASN A 154 10.44 9.45 -7.87
C ASN A 154 11.57 10.42 -8.23
N SER A 155 11.25 11.60 -8.77
CA SER A 155 12.21 12.64 -9.12
C SER A 155 12.36 13.73 -8.04
N LYS A 156 11.52 13.69 -6.98
CA LYS A 156 11.60 14.64 -5.86
C LYS A 156 12.77 14.27 -4.94
N GLY A 157 13.69 15.19 -4.69
CA GLY A 157 14.83 15.00 -3.80
C GLY A 157 14.44 14.74 -2.31
N ASN A 158 13.21 15.07 -1.92
CA ASN A 158 12.68 14.85 -0.58
C ASN A 158 11.66 13.69 -0.50
N ALA A 159 11.52 12.90 -1.54
CA ALA A 159 10.67 11.72 -1.53
C ALA A 159 11.19 10.69 -0.51
N LYS A 160 10.31 10.28 0.41
CA LYS A 160 10.71 9.48 1.58
C LYS A 160 10.74 7.99 1.30
N TYR A 161 9.88 7.50 0.40
CA TYR A 161 9.59 6.07 0.23
C TYR A 161 9.97 5.57 -1.18
N ASN A 162 11.10 6.09 -1.72
CA ASN A 162 11.60 5.71 -3.05
C ASN A 162 12.48 4.44 -3.07
N ASN A 163 12.96 4.00 -1.91
CA ASN A 163 13.79 2.80 -1.83
C ASN A 163 12.92 1.56 -2.01
N LYS A 164 13.17 0.81 -3.08
CA LYS A 164 12.46 -0.44 -3.34
C LYS A 164 12.63 -1.41 -2.18
N THR A 165 11.52 -1.95 -1.71
CA THR A 165 11.49 -2.89 -0.59
C THR A 165 10.37 -3.91 -0.75
N THR A 166 10.53 -5.07 -0.16
CA THR A 166 9.49 -6.10 -0.02
C THR A 166 9.01 -6.23 1.43
N ARG A 167 9.41 -5.28 2.29
CA ARG A 167 9.02 -5.23 3.70
C ARG A 167 8.33 -3.90 4.01
N PRO A 168 7.42 -3.87 4.98
CA PRO A 168 6.83 -2.61 5.41
C PRO A 168 7.89 -1.65 5.96
N VAL A 169 7.66 -0.37 5.77
CA VAL A 169 8.58 0.71 6.18
C VAL A 169 7.91 1.54 7.28
N GLU A 170 8.69 1.94 8.27
CA GLU A 170 8.24 2.82 9.34
C GLU A 170 7.94 4.24 8.86
N SER A 171 7.24 5.01 9.69
CA SER A 171 7.00 6.43 9.43
C SER A 171 8.30 7.21 9.33
N MET A 172 8.45 7.96 8.25
CA MET A 172 9.54 8.93 8.06
C MET A 172 9.11 10.38 8.40
N MET A 173 8.13 10.56 9.32
CA MET A 173 7.67 11.86 9.75
C MET A 173 8.82 12.72 10.31
N TRP A 174 9.74 12.12 11.03
CA TRP A 174 10.92 12.77 11.63
C TRP A 174 11.86 13.49 10.63
N LYS A 175 11.76 13.16 9.32
CA LYS A 175 12.50 13.86 8.26
C LYS A 175 11.87 15.21 7.89
N ASN A 176 10.66 15.51 8.36
CA ASN A 176 10.04 16.81 8.13
C ASN A 176 10.59 17.84 9.12
N LYS A 177 10.69 19.09 8.66
CA LYS A 177 11.02 20.22 9.53
C LYS A 177 9.71 20.81 10.08
N PHE A 178 9.52 20.83 11.38
CA PHE A 178 8.39 21.44 12.09
C PHE A 178 8.72 21.74 13.56
#